data_3defced31739fd224e0242121ccee320
#
_entry.id   3defced31739fd224e0242121ccee320
#
_cell.length_a   1.000
_cell.length_b   1.000
_cell.length_c   1.000
_cell.angle_alpha   90.00
_cell.angle_beta   90.00
_cell.angle_gamma   90.00
#
_symmetry.space_group_name_H-M   'P 1'
#
loop_
_entity.id
_entity.type
_entity.pdbx_description
1 polymer ?
#
loop_
_entity_poly.entity_id
_entity_poly.type
_entity_poly.pdbx_seq_one_letter_code
_entity_poly.pdbx_strand_id
1 'polypeptide(L)'
;MKTRPALACAALLAGTLVTLSGTTAHAATTRYEAEGSSASCNGSIETEWPGYSGDGFCDTENEEGAHVQFNVNASAPGTATLTVHFANGTSSARPADVLVNGSRAASVSFEGTGDWDEWATKTLTVQLDEGGNTIRFDPTGSQGMPNVDYLDVEVSGGGDDGGGDDGGGDDGGGDDGGGDDNPPTASALYVAPDGSAGADGTESDPTTLTSAIDRIESGGTIHMRGGTYGLPDTVTIPQGSDGTAGDRTELSAYPGETPVLNFSAQSEDSTNRGLALEASYWHIEGIVVEHAGDNGIFVSGSHNVIEGTVTRFNRDTGLQLSRRVSSTPESEWPAHNLILSAESHDNVDSDGEDADGFAAKLTSGPGNVFRYAVAHNNIDDGWDLYTKSETGPIGAVTIEDSLAYENGTLSDGSQAGDGDRNGFKLGGEDIGVDHVITGSIAYDNGKHGFTYNSNPGSMTVSDNVSIGNEERNFNFDDGSSVFRNNTSCDSGSNDRIIGSADSSNQFWSGSNGSRCSSYDGGLDWSYASDGTLVVTFGGQRVTP
;
A
#
# COMPACT_ATOMS: atom_id res chain seq x y z
N MET A 1 50.65 51.51 -44.95
CA MET A 1 49.56 52.44 -45.27
C MET A 1 48.43 51.64 -45.92
N LYS A 2 47.42 51.25 -45.22
CA LYS A 2 46.11 50.84 -45.78
C LYS A 2 45.14 50.77 -44.58
N THR A 3 44.27 51.70 -44.53
CA THR A 3 43.18 51.87 -43.57
C THR A 3 42.14 50.76 -43.74
N ARG A 4 41.70 50.24 -42.62
CA ARG A 4 40.52 49.33 -42.54
C ARG A 4 39.30 50.16 -42.08
N PRO A 5 38.14 49.96 -42.66
CA PRO A 5 36.90 50.54 -42.16
C PRO A 5 36.27 49.64 -41.11
N ALA A 6 35.72 50.25 -40.07
CA ALA A 6 34.93 49.59 -39.03
C ALA A 6 33.52 49.25 -39.55
N LEU A 7 33.09 48.01 -39.29
CA LEU A 7 31.70 47.57 -39.57
C LEU A 7 30.92 47.61 -38.25
N ALA A 8 29.91 48.43 -38.17
CA ALA A 8 28.96 48.49 -37.07
C ALA A 8 27.95 47.33 -37.22
N CYS A 9 27.89 46.45 -36.25
CA CYS A 9 26.87 45.43 -36.13
C CYS A 9 25.69 45.96 -35.33
N ALA A 10 24.54 46.17 -35.98
CA ALA A 10 23.28 46.46 -35.34
C ALA A 10 22.69 45.12 -34.82
N ALA A 11 22.50 45.01 -33.51
CA ALA A 11 21.79 43.88 -32.91
C ALA A 11 20.29 44.12 -32.99
N LEU A 12 19.59 43.29 -33.76
CA LEU A 12 18.12 43.18 -33.69
C LEU A 12 17.78 42.28 -32.45
N LEU A 13 17.11 42.87 -31.46
CA LEU A 13 16.37 42.10 -30.45
C LEU A 13 15.10 41.55 -31.09
N ALA A 14 15.08 40.24 -31.36
CA ALA A 14 13.82 39.53 -31.60
C ALA A 14 13.25 39.08 -30.23
N GLY A 15 12.19 39.76 -29.81
CA GLY A 15 11.40 39.32 -28.66
C GLY A 15 10.58 38.08 -29.07
N THR A 16 10.90 36.93 -28.50
CA THR A 16 10.05 35.74 -28.56
C THR A 16 8.90 35.91 -27.59
N LEU A 17 7.69 36.04 -28.13
CA LEU A 17 6.45 35.92 -27.37
C LEU A 17 6.29 34.43 -26.98
N VAL A 18 6.49 34.11 -25.75
CA VAL A 18 6.13 32.80 -25.18
C VAL A 18 4.63 32.86 -24.91
N THR A 19 3.84 32.24 -25.75
CA THR A 19 2.44 31.94 -25.43
C THR A 19 2.43 30.80 -24.43
N LEU A 20 2.15 31.08 -23.15
CA LEU A 20 1.74 30.04 -22.21
C LEU A 20 0.38 29.48 -22.70
N SER A 21 0.42 28.27 -23.23
CA SER A 21 -0.78 27.46 -23.38
C SER A 21 -1.14 26.98 -21.98
N GLY A 22 -2.15 27.60 -21.36
CA GLY A 22 -2.74 27.08 -20.17
C GLY A 22 -3.35 25.71 -20.48
N THR A 23 -2.79 24.66 -19.94
CA THR A 23 -3.47 23.36 -19.83
C THR A 23 -4.54 23.54 -18.77
N THR A 24 -5.81 23.53 -19.17
CA THR A 24 -6.92 23.36 -18.23
C THR A 24 -6.71 22.00 -17.54
N ALA A 25 -6.43 22.04 -16.24
CA ALA A 25 -6.50 20.84 -15.43
C ALA A 25 -7.94 20.32 -15.50
N HIS A 26 -8.17 19.14 -16.07
CA HIS A 26 -9.43 18.44 -15.92
C HIS A 26 -9.51 17.94 -14.48
N ALA A 27 -10.62 18.21 -13.81
CA ALA A 27 -10.93 17.62 -12.52
C ALA A 27 -10.91 16.09 -12.65
N ALA A 28 -10.35 15.39 -11.67
CA ALA A 28 -10.31 13.94 -11.68
C ALA A 28 -11.71 13.37 -11.45
N THR A 29 -12.11 12.41 -12.28
CA THR A 29 -13.37 11.68 -12.11
C THR A 29 -13.16 10.53 -11.12
N THR A 30 -13.97 10.45 -10.07
CA THR A 30 -13.96 9.35 -9.09
C THR A 30 -15.17 8.44 -9.33
N ARG A 31 -14.94 7.14 -9.43
CA ARG A 31 -15.99 6.12 -9.62
C ARG A 31 -16.39 5.47 -8.31
N TYR A 32 -17.71 5.30 -8.13
CA TYR A 32 -18.35 4.63 -7.02
C TYR A 32 -19.26 3.52 -7.57
N GLU A 33 -18.84 2.26 -7.43
CA GLU A 33 -19.61 1.09 -7.86
C GLU A 33 -20.82 0.88 -6.93
N ALA A 34 -21.97 0.47 -7.50
CA ALA A 34 -23.21 0.32 -6.73
C ALA A 34 -23.21 -0.89 -5.80
N GLU A 35 -22.36 -1.90 -6.06
CA GLU A 35 -22.08 -3.02 -5.19
C GLU A 35 -20.97 -2.73 -4.17
N GLY A 36 -20.27 -1.59 -4.31
CA GLY A 36 -19.15 -1.19 -3.44
C GLY A 36 -19.57 -0.79 -2.03
N SER A 37 -18.63 -0.82 -1.09
CA SER A 37 -18.87 -0.47 0.32
C SER A 37 -19.29 0.98 0.53
N SER A 38 -19.03 1.88 -0.43
CA SER A 38 -19.47 3.26 -0.44
C SER A 38 -20.90 3.45 -0.93
N ALA A 39 -21.59 2.39 -1.37
CA ALA A 39 -22.94 2.45 -1.86
C ALA A 39 -23.90 1.61 -1.01
N SER A 40 -25.18 1.92 -1.10
CA SER A 40 -26.26 1.08 -0.56
C SER A 40 -27.37 0.92 -1.59
N CYS A 41 -27.79 -0.33 -1.80
CA CYS A 41 -28.83 -0.74 -2.73
C CYS A 41 -30.07 -1.18 -1.95
N ASN A 42 -31.21 -0.49 -2.17
CA ASN A 42 -32.49 -0.95 -1.64
C ASN A 42 -33.14 -1.95 -2.60
N GLY A 43 -32.56 -3.15 -2.63
CA GLY A 43 -32.87 -4.26 -3.51
C GLY A 43 -31.80 -5.33 -3.41
N SER A 44 -31.31 -5.83 -4.52
CA SER A 44 -30.23 -6.82 -4.58
C SER A 44 -29.11 -6.40 -5.52
N ILE A 45 -27.91 -6.92 -5.27
CA ILE A 45 -26.82 -6.85 -6.23
C ILE A 45 -26.92 -8.05 -7.14
N GLU A 46 -27.06 -7.78 -8.45
CA GLU A 46 -27.32 -8.78 -9.47
C GLU A 46 -26.22 -8.82 -10.53
N THR A 47 -26.09 -9.94 -11.23
CA THR A 47 -25.07 -10.18 -12.25
C THR A 47 -25.64 -10.80 -13.53
N GLU A 48 -26.95 -10.88 -13.66
CA GLU A 48 -27.58 -11.63 -14.75
C GLU A 48 -27.51 -10.93 -16.12
N TRP A 49 -27.32 -9.61 -16.15
CA TRP A 49 -27.27 -8.80 -17.38
C TRP A 49 -25.86 -8.29 -17.65
N PRO A 50 -25.13 -8.81 -18.66
CA PRO A 50 -23.74 -8.43 -18.92
C PRO A 50 -23.62 -6.97 -19.39
N GLY A 51 -22.42 -6.37 -19.18
CA GLY A 51 -22.10 -5.01 -19.61
C GLY A 51 -21.89 -4.02 -18.46
N TYR A 52 -22.10 -4.45 -17.21
CA TYR A 52 -21.74 -3.70 -16.00
C TYR A 52 -20.23 -3.76 -15.73
N SER A 53 -19.74 -2.86 -14.89
CA SER A 53 -18.38 -2.88 -14.31
C SER A 53 -18.40 -3.52 -12.92
N GLY A 54 -17.22 -3.79 -12.32
CA GLY A 54 -17.13 -4.36 -10.98
C GLY A 54 -17.69 -5.77 -10.87
N ASP A 55 -18.28 -6.07 -9.70
CA ASP A 55 -18.79 -7.41 -9.34
C ASP A 55 -20.31 -7.57 -9.55
N GLY A 56 -21.02 -6.52 -9.97
CA GLY A 56 -22.47 -6.55 -10.18
C GLY A 56 -23.07 -5.16 -10.32
N PHE A 57 -24.37 -5.09 -10.24
CA PHE A 57 -25.12 -3.82 -10.30
C PHE A 57 -26.28 -3.85 -9.29
N CYS A 58 -26.76 -2.68 -8.89
CA CYS A 58 -27.94 -2.55 -8.02
C CYS A 58 -29.22 -2.69 -8.84
N ASP A 59 -30.00 -3.73 -8.59
CA ASP A 59 -31.40 -3.88 -9.00
C ASP A 59 -32.30 -3.54 -7.80
N THR A 60 -32.90 -2.35 -7.79
CA THR A 60 -33.75 -1.91 -6.69
C THR A 60 -35.12 -2.58 -6.75
N GLU A 61 -35.81 -2.62 -5.60
CA GLU A 61 -37.20 -3.03 -5.58
C GLU A 61 -38.05 -2.12 -6.52
N ASN A 62 -39.01 -2.71 -7.26
CA ASN A 62 -39.88 -1.98 -8.16
C ASN A 62 -41.01 -1.28 -7.38
N GLU A 63 -40.65 -0.30 -6.55
CA GLU A 63 -41.60 0.47 -5.75
C GLU A 63 -41.12 1.90 -5.55
N GLU A 64 -42.02 2.80 -5.19
CA GLU A 64 -41.69 4.17 -4.82
C GLU A 64 -40.86 4.19 -3.54
N GLY A 65 -39.71 4.91 -3.57
CA GLY A 65 -38.78 5.03 -2.44
C GLY A 65 -37.68 3.96 -2.39
N ALA A 66 -37.75 2.94 -3.26
CA ALA A 66 -36.62 2.01 -3.43
C ALA A 66 -35.46 2.73 -4.13
N HIS A 67 -34.36 2.89 -3.44
CA HIS A 67 -33.29 3.81 -3.81
C HIS A 67 -31.91 3.14 -3.95
N VAL A 68 -31.04 3.81 -4.68
CA VAL A 68 -29.59 3.61 -4.61
C VAL A 68 -28.94 4.87 -4.02
N GLN A 69 -28.01 4.71 -3.08
CA GLN A 69 -27.30 5.81 -2.44
C GLN A 69 -25.80 5.56 -2.50
N PHE A 70 -25.03 6.61 -2.76
CA PHE A 70 -23.58 6.62 -2.78
C PHE A 70 -23.06 7.58 -1.70
N ASN A 71 -22.06 7.17 -0.94
CA ASN A 71 -21.28 8.01 -0.05
C ASN A 71 -20.06 8.46 -0.86
N VAL A 72 -20.01 9.74 -1.22
CA VAL A 72 -18.97 10.32 -2.06
C VAL A 72 -18.17 11.32 -1.26
N ASN A 73 -16.90 11.47 -1.60
CA ASN A 73 -16.04 12.47 -0.98
C ASN A 73 -15.67 13.53 -2.03
N ALA A 74 -15.89 14.81 -1.72
CA ALA A 74 -15.53 15.92 -2.55
C ALA A 74 -14.36 16.69 -1.92
N SER A 75 -13.27 16.87 -2.67
CA SER A 75 -12.05 17.54 -2.19
C SER A 75 -12.21 19.03 -1.93
N ALA A 76 -13.29 19.64 -2.44
CA ALA A 76 -13.66 21.05 -2.20
C ALA A 76 -15.17 21.22 -2.43
N PRO A 77 -15.81 22.22 -1.80
CA PRO A 77 -17.20 22.52 -2.08
C PRO A 77 -17.32 23.07 -3.50
N GLY A 78 -18.32 22.64 -4.24
CA GLY A 78 -18.50 23.16 -5.60
C GLY A 78 -19.49 22.37 -6.44
N THR A 79 -19.55 22.74 -7.71
CA THR A 79 -20.37 22.04 -8.69
C THR A 79 -19.73 20.70 -9.05
N ALA A 80 -20.46 19.61 -8.83
CA ALA A 80 -20.05 18.29 -9.27
C ALA A 80 -20.88 17.84 -10.47
N THR A 81 -20.21 17.26 -11.45
CA THR A 81 -20.83 16.53 -12.55
C THR A 81 -20.96 15.07 -12.13
N LEU A 82 -22.18 14.58 -12.07
CA LEU A 82 -22.54 13.20 -11.77
C LEU A 82 -22.83 12.47 -13.08
N THR A 83 -22.20 11.33 -13.32
CA THR A 83 -22.51 10.46 -14.47
C THR A 83 -22.90 9.08 -13.95
N VAL A 84 -24.19 8.75 -14.07
CA VAL A 84 -24.76 7.47 -13.65
C VAL A 84 -24.73 6.50 -14.81
N HIS A 85 -24.16 5.31 -14.64
CA HIS A 85 -24.23 4.20 -15.58
C HIS A 85 -25.41 3.30 -15.21
N PHE A 86 -26.33 3.10 -16.14
CA PHE A 86 -27.61 2.43 -15.86
C PHE A 86 -28.11 1.62 -17.05
N ALA A 87 -28.98 0.64 -16.78
CA ALA A 87 -29.76 -0.06 -17.78
C ALA A 87 -31.25 -0.02 -17.42
N ASN A 88 -32.09 0.40 -18.38
CA ASN A 88 -33.55 0.39 -18.28
C ASN A 88 -34.15 -0.38 -19.45
N GLY A 89 -34.30 -1.69 -19.32
CA GLY A 89 -34.82 -2.56 -20.36
C GLY A 89 -36.29 -2.34 -20.71
N THR A 90 -36.96 -1.36 -20.08
CA THR A 90 -38.35 -1.01 -20.39
C THR A 90 -38.44 0.14 -21.41
N SER A 91 -39.58 0.28 -22.06
CA SER A 91 -39.84 1.43 -22.96
C SER A 91 -40.28 2.71 -22.23
N SER A 92 -40.46 2.65 -20.92
CA SER A 92 -40.90 3.77 -20.09
C SER A 92 -39.74 4.36 -19.32
N ALA A 93 -39.63 5.69 -19.29
CA ALA A 93 -38.64 6.34 -18.46
C ALA A 93 -38.92 6.14 -16.97
N ARG A 94 -37.86 6.00 -16.17
CA ARG A 94 -37.91 5.87 -14.72
C ARG A 94 -37.42 7.18 -14.08
N PRO A 95 -38.31 8.07 -13.62
CA PRO A 95 -37.93 9.35 -13.02
C PRO A 95 -37.54 9.14 -11.56
N ALA A 96 -36.52 9.92 -11.13
CA ALA A 96 -36.05 9.95 -9.75
C ALA A 96 -35.71 11.37 -9.27
N ASP A 97 -35.86 11.60 -8.00
CA ASP A 97 -35.31 12.75 -7.31
C ASP A 97 -33.87 12.43 -6.86
N VAL A 98 -32.99 13.41 -6.99
CA VAL A 98 -31.60 13.32 -6.55
C VAL A 98 -31.46 14.13 -5.28
N LEU A 99 -31.15 13.45 -4.17
CA LEU A 99 -30.94 14.07 -2.88
C LEU A 99 -29.43 14.12 -2.60
N VAL A 100 -28.95 15.29 -2.22
CA VAL A 100 -27.59 15.50 -1.70
C VAL A 100 -27.72 15.84 -0.21
N ASN A 101 -27.05 15.08 0.62
CA ASN A 101 -27.08 15.24 2.08
C ASN A 101 -28.52 15.29 2.64
N GLY A 102 -29.41 14.46 2.07
CA GLY A 102 -30.83 14.39 2.45
C GLY A 102 -31.72 15.51 1.89
N SER A 103 -31.18 16.51 1.20
CA SER A 103 -31.93 17.59 0.58
C SER A 103 -32.05 17.36 -0.94
N ARG A 104 -33.25 17.58 -1.50
CA ARG A 104 -33.45 17.42 -2.94
C ARG A 104 -32.66 18.48 -3.72
N ALA A 105 -31.69 18.05 -4.50
CA ALA A 105 -30.81 18.91 -5.30
C ALA A 105 -31.22 18.96 -6.77
N ALA A 106 -31.77 17.87 -7.33
CA ALA A 106 -32.14 17.78 -8.75
C ALA A 106 -33.24 16.73 -8.96
N SER A 107 -33.72 16.64 -10.20
CA SER A 107 -34.51 15.50 -10.70
C SER A 107 -33.89 14.98 -11.98
N VAL A 108 -33.94 13.69 -12.18
CA VAL A 108 -33.39 12.98 -13.32
C VAL A 108 -34.43 12.00 -13.89
N SER A 109 -34.39 11.77 -15.18
CA SER A 109 -35.20 10.73 -15.86
C SER A 109 -34.26 9.77 -16.57
N PHE A 110 -34.41 8.50 -16.29
CA PHE A 110 -33.65 7.41 -16.90
C PHE A 110 -34.49 6.80 -18.03
N GLU A 111 -34.18 7.17 -19.25
CA GLU A 111 -34.90 6.72 -20.45
C GLU A 111 -34.69 5.21 -20.68
N GLY A 112 -35.60 4.57 -21.44
CA GLY A 112 -35.43 3.16 -21.81
C GLY A 112 -34.20 2.96 -22.69
N THR A 113 -33.36 1.98 -22.35
CA THR A 113 -32.14 1.64 -23.11
C THR A 113 -32.40 0.62 -24.21
N GLY A 114 -33.56 -0.07 -24.18
CA GLY A 114 -33.98 -1.04 -25.19
C GLY A 114 -33.98 -2.45 -24.69
N ASP A 115 -32.97 -2.87 -23.91
CA ASP A 115 -32.90 -4.14 -23.20
C ASP A 115 -32.16 -3.94 -21.88
N TRP A 116 -32.16 -4.92 -20.99
CA TRP A 116 -31.50 -4.88 -19.69
C TRP A 116 -29.97 -5.09 -19.76
N ASP A 117 -29.45 -5.60 -20.87
CA ASP A 117 -28.02 -5.70 -21.18
C ASP A 117 -27.49 -4.53 -22.05
N GLU A 118 -28.34 -3.56 -22.34
CA GLU A 118 -27.98 -2.31 -23.03
C GLU A 118 -27.81 -1.19 -21.99
N TRP A 119 -26.55 -0.85 -21.72
CA TRP A 119 -26.19 0.14 -20.72
C TRP A 119 -26.00 1.52 -21.33
N ALA A 120 -26.39 2.56 -20.59
CA ALA A 120 -26.27 3.95 -20.98
C ALA A 120 -25.76 4.80 -19.82
N THR A 121 -25.37 6.04 -20.11
CA THR A 121 -24.97 6.99 -19.09
C THR A 121 -25.96 8.15 -19.01
N LYS A 122 -26.16 8.65 -17.79
CA LYS A 122 -26.95 9.86 -17.52
C LYS A 122 -26.14 10.85 -16.71
N THR A 123 -25.96 12.05 -17.26
CA THR A 123 -25.17 13.11 -16.62
C THR A 123 -26.08 14.18 -16.05
N LEU A 124 -25.76 14.68 -14.86
CA LEU A 124 -26.41 15.82 -14.20
C LEU A 124 -25.40 16.57 -13.33
N THR A 125 -25.75 17.77 -12.88
CA THR A 125 -24.89 18.54 -11.97
C THR A 125 -25.61 18.82 -10.65
N VAL A 126 -24.83 18.74 -9.57
CA VAL A 126 -25.27 19.06 -8.20
C VAL A 126 -24.22 19.92 -7.51
N GLN A 127 -24.60 20.53 -6.37
CA GLN A 127 -23.61 21.14 -5.48
C GLN A 127 -23.24 20.10 -4.41
N LEU A 128 -21.95 19.92 -4.21
CA LEU A 128 -21.41 19.10 -3.10
C LEU A 128 -20.74 20.03 -2.09
N ASP A 129 -20.85 19.65 -0.84
CA ASP A 129 -20.06 20.22 0.23
C ASP A 129 -18.68 19.57 0.22
N GLU A 130 -17.68 20.23 0.75
CA GLU A 130 -16.37 19.63 0.98
C GLU A 130 -16.48 18.42 1.93
N GLY A 131 -15.70 17.37 1.68
CA GLY A 131 -15.73 16.13 2.47
C GLY A 131 -16.83 15.17 2.06
N GLY A 132 -17.33 14.42 3.02
CA GLY A 132 -18.31 13.36 2.81
C GLY A 132 -19.69 13.86 2.46
N ASN A 133 -20.22 13.41 1.31
CA ASN A 133 -21.57 13.69 0.86
C ASN A 133 -22.33 12.40 0.63
N THR A 134 -23.64 12.42 0.84
CA THR A 134 -24.53 11.36 0.39
C THR A 134 -25.24 11.79 -0.88
N ILE A 135 -25.16 11.00 -1.96
CA ILE A 135 -25.93 11.19 -3.18
C ILE A 135 -26.90 10.03 -3.29
N ARG A 136 -28.18 10.32 -3.21
CA ARG A 136 -29.25 9.32 -3.23
C ARG A 136 -30.19 9.59 -4.39
N PHE A 137 -30.50 8.54 -5.13
CA PHE A 137 -31.47 8.54 -6.20
C PHE A 137 -32.75 7.87 -5.71
N ASP A 138 -33.80 8.65 -5.51
CA ASP A 138 -35.13 8.19 -5.05
C ASP A 138 -36.12 8.15 -6.22
N PRO A 139 -36.60 6.98 -6.63
CA PRO A 139 -37.62 6.90 -7.69
C PRO A 139 -38.91 7.59 -7.26
N THR A 140 -39.49 8.36 -8.18
CA THR A 140 -40.75 9.06 -7.95
C THR A 140 -41.96 8.32 -8.54
N GLY A 141 -41.75 7.11 -9.03
CA GLY A 141 -42.76 6.24 -9.60
C GLY A 141 -42.70 4.81 -9.07
N SER A 142 -43.80 4.07 -9.22
CA SER A 142 -43.95 2.70 -8.75
C SER A 142 -43.12 1.65 -9.52
N GLN A 143 -42.30 2.09 -10.47
CA GLN A 143 -41.41 1.21 -11.26
C GLN A 143 -40.01 1.07 -10.64
N GLY A 144 -39.71 1.79 -9.55
CA GLY A 144 -38.39 1.80 -8.94
C GLY A 144 -37.31 2.49 -9.78
N MET A 145 -36.08 2.36 -9.39
CA MET A 145 -34.91 2.79 -10.17
C MET A 145 -34.67 1.86 -11.37
N PRO A 146 -33.94 2.28 -12.43
CA PRO A 146 -33.32 1.33 -13.35
C PRO A 146 -32.23 0.51 -12.63
N ASN A 147 -31.67 -0.49 -13.29
CA ASN A 147 -30.43 -1.09 -12.85
C ASN A 147 -29.33 -0.03 -12.85
N VAL A 148 -28.62 0.12 -11.74
CA VAL A 148 -27.54 1.11 -11.60
C VAL A 148 -26.23 0.38 -11.33
N ASP A 149 -25.23 0.64 -12.17
CA ASP A 149 -23.91 0.01 -12.12
C ASP A 149 -22.97 0.86 -11.27
N TYR A 150 -22.71 2.10 -11.69
CA TYR A 150 -21.84 3.01 -10.94
C TYR A 150 -22.28 4.47 -11.05
N LEU A 151 -21.67 5.27 -10.18
CA LEU A 151 -21.71 6.72 -10.21
C LEU A 151 -20.29 7.26 -10.39
N ASP A 152 -20.03 7.96 -11.50
CA ASP A 152 -18.83 8.77 -11.69
C ASP A 152 -19.09 10.19 -11.21
N VAL A 153 -18.17 10.73 -10.40
CA VAL A 153 -18.28 12.09 -9.82
C VAL A 153 -17.04 12.90 -10.22
N GLU A 154 -17.28 14.06 -10.84
CA GLU A 154 -16.25 15.03 -11.20
C GLU A 154 -16.58 16.37 -10.54
N VAL A 155 -15.76 16.84 -9.59
CA VAL A 155 -15.97 18.11 -8.88
C VAL A 155 -15.20 19.21 -9.60
N SER A 156 -15.91 20.22 -10.12
CA SER A 156 -15.27 21.40 -10.73
C SER A 156 -14.76 22.31 -9.62
N GLY A 157 -13.44 22.34 -9.43
CA GLY A 157 -12.79 23.29 -8.51
C GLY A 157 -13.08 24.72 -8.94
N GLY A 158 -13.56 25.55 -8.02
CA GLY A 158 -13.79 26.98 -8.25
C GLY A 158 -12.48 27.68 -8.59
N GLY A 159 -12.31 28.08 -9.85
CA GLY A 159 -11.21 28.96 -10.26
C GLY A 159 -11.37 30.32 -9.61
N ASP A 160 -10.34 30.71 -8.88
CA ASP A 160 -10.22 32.05 -8.29
C ASP A 160 -10.01 33.08 -9.41
N ASP A 161 -11.06 33.84 -9.78
CA ASP A 161 -10.93 35.01 -10.61
C ASP A 161 -10.50 36.20 -9.76
N GLY A 162 -9.18 36.44 -9.72
CA GLY A 162 -8.58 37.61 -9.11
C GLY A 162 -8.99 38.91 -9.84
N GLY A 163 -9.57 39.84 -9.13
CA GLY A 163 -9.84 41.19 -9.61
C GLY A 163 -10.06 42.19 -8.48
N GLY A 164 -9.04 42.92 -8.19
CA GLY A 164 -8.72 44.00 -7.31
C GLY A 164 -9.75 45.02 -6.83
N ASP A 165 -9.45 45.43 -5.66
CA ASP A 165 -9.27 46.80 -5.18
C ASP A 165 -10.43 47.51 -4.47
N ASP A 166 -10.01 48.09 -3.34
CA ASP A 166 -10.50 49.26 -2.61
C ASP A 166 -11.60 49.16 -1.51
N GLY A 167 -11.04 49.30 -0.28
CA GLY A 167 -11.54 50.40 0.56
C GLY A 167 -12.58 50.17 1.64
N GLY A 168 -12.11 49.89 2.85
CA GLY A 168 -12.50 50.62 4.06
C GLY A 168 -13.88 50.48 4.66
N GLY A 169 -13.91 50.13 5.94
CA GLY A 169 -14.98 50.55 6.85
C GLY A 169 -15.48 49.51 7.83
N ASP A 170 -14.99 49.68 9.02
CA ASP A 170 -15.45 49.29 10.35
C ASP A 170 -16.96 49.00 10.48
N ASP A 171 -17.32 47.91 11.15
CA ASP A 171 -18.13 47.89 12.38
C ASP A 171 -18.56 46.47 12.77
N GLY A 172 -18.48 46.22 14.08
CA GLY A 172 -18.65 44.94 14.75
C GLY A 172 -20.08 44.40 14.77
N GLY A 173 -20.15 43.10 15.04
CA GLY A 173 -21.38 42.40 15.42
C GLY A 173 -21.17 40.91 15.35
N GLY A 174 -20.97 40.28 16.51
CA GLY A 174 -20.87 38.85 16.60
C GLY A 174 -22.13 38.13 16.20
N ASP A 175 -22.00 36.96 15.64
CA ASP A 175 -23.02 35.94 15.76
C ASP A 175 -22.39 34.52 15.63
N ASP A 176 -22.83 33.67 16.51
CA ASP A 176 -22.41 32.30 16.69
C ASP A 176 -22.88 31.44 15.49
N GLY A 177 -21.95 31.10 14.60
CA GLY A 177 -22.17 30.11 13.57
C GLY A 177 -21.19 28.96 13.79
N GLY A 178 -21.68 27.78 14.17
CA GLY A 178 -20.90 26.56 14.18
C GLY A 178 -20.41 26.27 12.75
N GLY A 179 -19.12 26.52 12.51
CA GLY A 179 -18.45 26.08 11.32
C GLY A 179 -18.03 24.62 11.51
N ASP A 180 -18.19 23.83 10.47
CA ASP A 180 -17.52 22.54 10.37
C ASP A 180 -16.02 22.81 10.28
N ASP A 181 -15.34 22.65 11.45
CA ASP A 181 -13.90 22.90 11.60
C ASP A 181 -13.08 21.71 11.08
N ASN A 182 -13.17 21.38 9.80
CA ASN A 182 -12.16 20.53 9.19
C ASN A 182 -11.07 21.44 8.60
N PRO A 183 -9.82 21.39 9.13
CA PRO A 183 -8.75 22.24 8.62
C PRO A 183 -8.45 21.93 7.14
N PRO A 184 -7.99 22.89 6.34
CA PRO A 184 -7.77 22.73 4.90
C PRO A 184 -6.72 21.65 4.58
N THR A 185 -6.78 21.11 3.36
CA THR A 185 -5.72 20.27 2.79
C THR A 185 -4.40 21.01 2.73
N ALA A 186 -3.29 20.29 2.80
CA ALA A 186 -1.96 20.89 2.81
C ALA A 186 -0.92 19.97 2.15
N SER A 187 0.10 20.59 1.55
CA SER A 187 1.26 19.88 0.99
C SER A 187 2.28 19.45 2.05
N ALA A 188 2.17 19.94 3.28
CA ALA A 188 2.97 19.49 4.42
C ALA A 188 2.16 19.58 5.70
N LEU A 189 2.15 18.50 6.48
CA LEU A 189 1.47 18.42 7.78
C LEU A 189 2.41 17.83 8.83
N TYR A 190 2.27 18.31 10.06
CA TYR A 190 3.01 17.79 11.21
C TYR A 190 2.07 17.08 12.16
N VAL A 191 2.48 15.89 12.61
CA VAL A 191 1.74 15.09 13.58
C VAL A 191 2.58 14.83 14.83
N ALA A 192 1.93 14.78 15.99
CA ALA A 192 2.58 14.49 17.25
C ALA A 192 1.74 13.56 18.11
N PRO A 193 2.32 12.81 19.09
CA PRO A 193 1.56 11.91 19.95
C PRO A 193 0.44 12.61 20.75
N ASP A 194 0.59 13.89 21.02
CA ASP A 194 -0.37 14.75 21.71
C ASP A 194 -1.09 15.74 20.76
N GLY A 195 -0.96 15.52 19.43
CA GLY A 195 -1.63 16.33 18.41
C GLY A 195 -3.16 16.25 18.52
N SER A 196 -3.83 17.29 18.05
CA SER A 196 -5.30 17.39 18.06
C SER A 196 -5.86 17.29 16.65
N ALA A 197 -6.93 16.54 16.44
CA ALA A 197 -7.57 16.38 15.12
C ALA A 197 -8.02 17.72 14.50
N GLY A 198 -8.38 18.71 15.32
CA GLY A 198 -8.78 20.05 14.88
C GLY A 198 -7.62 21.05 14.77
N ALA A 199 -6.36 20.63 15.00
CA ALA A 199 -5.21 21.51 14.88
C ALA A 199 -4.85 21.78 13.42
N ASP A 200 -4.18 22.91 13.16
CA ASP A 200 -3.80 23.33 11.80
C ASP A 200 -2.82 22.36 11.11
N GLY A 201 -2.11 21.51 11.89
CA GLY A 201 -1.10 20.58 11.36
C GLY A 201 0.22 21.26 11.04
N THR A 202 0.49 22.42 11.63
CA THR A 202 1.79 23.07 11.55
C THR A 202 2.78 22.47 12.55
N GLU A 203 4.07 22.76 12.41
CA GLU A 203 5.10 22.29 13.37
C GLU A 203 4.83 22.76 14.81
N SER A 204 4.24 23.94 14.99
CA SER A 204 3.89 24.50 16.30
C SER A 204 2.51 24.11 16.81
N ASP A 205 1.64 23.58 15.95
CA ASP A 205 0.28 23.14 16.25
C ASP A 205 -0.03 21.84 15.50
N PRO A 206 0.63 20.70 15.90
CA PRO A 206 0.55 19.43 15.17
C PRO A 206 -0.83 18.77 15.32
N THR A 207 -1.23 18.11 14.25
CA THR A 207 -2.50 17.36 14.21
C THR A 207 -2.31 15.88 14.59
N THR A 208 -3.38 15.08 14.53
CA THR A 208 -3.32 13.62 14.67
C THR A 208 -2.91 12.97 13.35
N LEU A 209 -2.38 11.74 13.40
CA LEU A 209 -1.99 10.99 12.19
C LEU A 209 -3.19 10.77 11.26
N THR A 210 -4.34 10.35 11.79
CA THR A 210 -5.55 10.12 10.98
C THR A 210 -6.01 11.41 10.29
N SER A 211 -6.08 12.53 11.04
CA SER A 211 -6.43 13.83 10.45
C SER A 211 -5.43 14.29 9.39
N ALA A 212 -4.14 13.98 9.54
CA ALA A 212 -3.13 14.31 8.53
C ALA A 212 -3.31 13.47 7.26
N ILE A 213 -3.58 12.16 7.39
CA ILE A 213 -3.85 11.27 6.25
C ILE A 213 -5.07 11.76 5.45
N ASP A 214 -6.13 12.20 6.14
CA ASP A 214 -7.35 12.71 5.50
C ASP A 214 -7.14 14.05 4.77
N ARG A 215 -6.10 14.81 5.12
CA ARG A 215 -5.87 16.18 4.66
C ARG A 215 -4.66 16.36 3.77
N ILE A 216 -3.76 15.39 3.69
CA ILE A 216 -2.55 15.52 2.88
C ILE A 216 -2.90 15.51 1.39
N GLU A 217 -2.34 16.43 0.65
CA GLU A 217 -2.46 16.44 -0.81
C GLU A 217 -1.57 15.35 -1.44
N SER A 218 -1.94 14.89 -2.62
CA SER A 218 -1.09 13.99 -3.42
C SER A 218 0.28 14.64 -3.66
N GLY A 219 1.36 13.93 -3.34
CA GLY A 219 2.73 14.47 -3.37
C GLY A 219 3.12 15.28 -2.13
N GLY A 220 2.24 15.42 -1.14
CA GLY A 220 2.55 16.10 0.11
C GLY A 220 3.27 15.21 1.12
N THR A 221 3.78 15.81 2.20
CA THR A 221 4.55 15.11 3.25
C THR A 221 3.90 15.25 4.61
N ILE A 222 3.67 14.14 5.30
CA ILE A 222 3.31 14.09 6.71
C ILE A 222 4.57 13.85 7.54
N HIS A 223 4.97 14.86 8.32
CA HIS A 223 6.12 14.79 9.23
C HIS A 223 5.70 14.29 10.60
N MET A 224 6.15 13.11 10.99
CA MET A 224 5.84 12.51 12.29
C MET A 224 6.87 12.91 13.35
N ARG A 225 6.45 13.60 14.40
CA ARG A 225 7.29 13.90 15.56
C ARG A 225 7.54 12.63 16.37
N GLY A 226 8.70 12.55 16.99
CA GLY A 226 9.10 11.42 17.83
C GLY A 226 8.20 11.21 19.05
N GLY A 227 8.15 9.98 19.52
CA GLY A 227 7.37 9.56 20.66
C GLY A 227 6.35 8.47 20.33
N THR A 228 5.59 8.04 21.32
CA THR A 228 4.66 6.90 21.18
C THR A 228 3.23 7.39 20.91
N TYR A 229 2.70 6.99 19.78
CA TYR A 229 1.32 7.19 19.36
C TYR A 229 0.48 5.99 19.81
N GLY A 230 -0.32 6.16 20.84
CA GLY A 230 -1.24 5.11 21.33
C GLY A 230 -2.48 5.03 20.43
N LEU A 231 -2.57 3.98 19.63
CA LEU A 231 -3.59 3.83 18.58
C LEU A 231 -4.45 2.58 18.88
N PRO A 232 -5.74 2.74 19.18
CA PRO A 232 -6.61 1.60 19.46
C PRO A 232 -7.11 0.89 18.20
N ASP A 233 -7.13 1.58 17.07
CA ASP A 233 -7.69 1.10 15.81
C ASP A 233 -6.61 1.09 14.71
N THR A 234 -6.83 0.30 13.66
CA THR A 234 -5.98 0.30 12.46
C THR A 234 -5.89 1.71 11.86
N VAL A 235 -4.68 2.17 11.59
CA VAL A 235 -4.46 3.38 10.79
C VAL A 235 -4.45 3.00 9.32
N THR A 236 -5.40 3.53 8.57
CA THR A 236 -5.52 3.21 7.14
C THR A 236 -5.14 4.42 6.29
N ILE A 237 -4.24 4.22 5.33
CA ILE A 237 -4.03 5.11 4.19
C ILE A 237 -4.88 4.54 3.05
N PRO A 238 -6.08 5.13 2.78
CA PRO A 238 -7.10 4.45 2.00
C PRO A 238 -6.78 4.41 0.51
N GLN A 239 -7.35 3.43 -0.19
CA GLN A 239 -7.30 3.35 -1.65
C GLN A 239 -7.82 4.66 -2.27
N GLY A 240 -7.09 5.19 -3.26
CA GLY A 240 -7.41 6.45 -3.91
C GLY A 240 -6.73 7.69 -3.31
N SER A 241 -6.11 7.59 -2.14
CA SER A 241 -5.21 8.63 -1.59
C SER A 241 -3.81 8.50 -2.18
N ASP A 242 -3.72 8.33 -3.49
CA ASP A 242 -2.49 7.95 -4.18
C ASP A 242 -1.56 9.16 -4.39
N GLY A 243 -0.25 8.90 -4.29
CA GLY A 243 0.76 9.78 -4.88
C GLY A 243 0.86 9.56 -6.40
N THR A 244 1.98 9.96 -6.99
CA THR A 244 2.28 9.68 -8.39
C THR A 244 3.68 9.11 -8.56
N ALA A 245 3.98 8.54 -9.73
CA ALA A 245 5.32 8.01 -10.02
C ALA A 245 6.44 9.07 -9.96
N GLY A 246 6.11 10.35 -10.19
CA GLY A 246 7.05 11.47 -10.16
C GLY A 246 7.01 12.28 -8.86
N ASP A 247 5.98 12.06 -8.02
CA ASP A 247 5.75 12.83 -6.80
C ASP A 247 4.96 11.95 -5.81
N ARG A 248 5.68 11.22 -4.97
CA ARG A 248 5.08 10.31 -3.98
C ARG A 248 4.51 11.11 -2.83
N THR A 249 3.41 10.65 -2.28
CA THR A 249 2.95 11.13 -0.97
C THR A 249 3.80 10.48 0.12
N GLU A 250 4.20 11.25 1.13
CA GLU A 250 5.16 10.78 2.12
C GLU A 250 4.57 10.77 3.54
N LEU A 251 4.90 9.72 4.27
CA LEU A 251 4.75 9.65 5.73
C LEU A 251 6.12 9.38 6.31
N SER A 252 6.78 10.38 6.85
CA SER A 252 8.16 10.28 7.28
C SER A 252 8.40 10.72 8.72
N ALA A 253 9.34 10.08 9.38
CA ALA A 253 9.83 10.52 10.66
C ALA A 253 10.44 11.93 10.54
N TYR A 254 10.18 12.80 11.51
CA TYR A 254 10.86 14.09 11.60
C TYR A 254 12.36 13.86 11.80
N PRO A 255 13.25 14.60 11.11
CA PRO A 255 14.69 14.34 11.13
C PRO A 255 15.28 14.18 12.52
N GLY A 256 15.88 13.02 12.78
CA GLY A 256 16.51 12.66 14.06
C GLY A 256 15.53 12.27 15.17
N GLU A 257 14.26 12.11 14.86
CA GLU A 257 13.24 11.65 15.80
C GLU A 257 12.75 10.24 15.42
N THR A 258 12.18 9.51 16.38
CA THR A 258 11.65 8.16 16.17
C THR A 258 10.19 8.11 16.59
N PRO A 259 9.25 8.16 15.66
CA PRO A 259 7.84 7.92 15.94
C PRO A 259 7.56 6.43 16.09
N VAL A 260 6.78 6.08 17.12
CA VAL A 260 6.38 4.71 17.43
C VAL A 260 4.86 4.62 17.38
N LEU A 261 4.30 3.93 16.40
CA LEU A 261 2.89 3.60 16.30
C LEU A 261 2.63 2.35 17.16
N ASN A 262 2.02 2.53 18.32
CA ASN A 262 1.77 1.47 19.29
C ASN A 262 0.30 1.10 19.34
N PHE A 263 0.01 -0.16 18.98
CA PHE A 263 -1.34 -0.71 18.87
C PHE A 263 -1.68 -1.68 20.02
N SER A 264 -1.01 -1.58 21.16
CA SER A 264 -1.20 -2.48 22.31
C SER A 264 -2.62 -2.50 22.90
N ALA A 265 -3.49 -1.56 22.51
CA ALA A 265 -4.91 -1.57 22.86
C ALA A 265 -5.74 -2.53 21.98
N GLN A 266 -5.22 -2.99 20.85
CA GLN A 266 -5.89 -3.97 19.99
C GLN A 266 -5.84 -5.37 20.61
N SER A 267 -6.88 -6.16 20.37
CA SER A 267 -6.85 -7.60 20.58
C SER A 267 -6.33 -8.32 19.35
N GLU A 268 -5.79 -9.53 19.52
CA GLU A 268 -5.43 -10.39 18.40
C GLU A 268 -6.69 -10.75 17.60
N ASP A 269 -6.75 -10.28 16.34
CA ASP A 269 -7.84 -10.51 15.39
C ASP A 269 -7.38 -10.08 14.00
N SER A 270 -7.65 -10.85 12.96
CA SER A 270 -7.22 -10.64 11.56
C SER A 270 -7.68 -9.32 10.92
N THR A 271 -8.51 -8.54 11.58
CA THR A 271 -8.94 -7.20 11.17
C THR A 271 -8.18 -6.07 11.86
N ASN A 272 -7.41 -6.38 12.90
CA ASN A 272 -6.71 -5.41 13.77
C ASN A 272 -5.26 -5.18 13.34
N ARG A 273 -5.07 -4.71 12.11
CA ARG A 273 -3.76 -4.34 11.58
C ARG A 273 -3.20 -3.10 12.26
N GLY A 274 -1.90 -2.90 12.19
CA GLY A 274 -1.29 -1.64 12.62
C GLY A 274 -1.52 -0.54 11.57
N LEU A 275 -0.61 -0.42 10.60
CA LEU A 275 -0.72 0.50 9.46
C LEU A 275 -1.18 -0.28 8.22
N ALA A 276 -2.35 0.05 7.67
CA ALA A 276 -2.85 -0.49 6.41
C ALA A 276 -2.60 0.51 5.27
N LEU A 277 -1.64 0.21 4.38
CA LEU A 277 -1.32 1.00 3.20
C LEU A 277 -2.06 0.43 2.00
N GLU A 278 -3.24 0.97 1.72
CA GLU A 278 -4.09 0.58 0.59
C GLU A 278 -3.85 1.45 -0.64
N ALA A 279 -3.31 2.65 -0.46
CA ALA A 279 -2.95 3.59 -1.51
C ALA A 279 -1.66 3.20 -2.25
N SER A 280 -1.45 3.78 -3.43
CA SER A 280 -0.29 3.57 -4.28
C SER A 280 0.61 4.81 -4.34
N TYR A 281 1.89 4.60 -4.67
CA TYR A 281 2.88 5.68 -4.79
C TYR A 281 3.10 6.48 -3.50
N TRP A 282 3.08 5.81 -2.36
CA TRP A 282 3.52 6.37 -1.08
C TRP A 282 4.98 6.04 -0.78
N HIS A 283 5.60 6.89 0.04
CA HIS A 283 6.87 6.62 0.70
C HIS A 283 6.66 6.68 2.21
N ILE A 284 6.83 5.56 2.89
CA ILE A 284 6.75 5.44 4.34
C ILE A 284 8.18 5.33 4.87
N GLU A 285 8.64 6.27 5.70
CA GLU A 285 10.04 6.33 6.11
C GLU A 285 10.23 6.49 7.62
N GLY A 286 11.09 5.64 8.20
CA GLY A 286 11.67 5.84 9.53
C GLY A 286 10.73 5.65 10.71
N ILE A 287 9.60 4.95 10.54
CA ILE A 287 8.61 4.71 11.61
C ILE A 287 8.77 3.33 12.24
N VAL A 288 8.39 3.22 13.50
CA VAL A 288 8.25 1.95 14.22
C VAL A 288 6.76 1.60 14.35
N VAL A 289 6.40 0.34 14.05
CA VAL A 289 5.03 -0.18 14.21
C VAL A 289 5.06 -1.39 15.12
N GLU A 290 4.36 -1.32 16.25
CA GLU A 290 4.43 -2.37 17.26
C GLU A 290 3.08 -2.72 17.89
N HIS A 291 2.96 -3.98 18.34
CA HIS A 291 1.81 -4.50 19.10
C HIS A 291 0.47 -4.46 18.35
N ALA A 292 0.48 -4.52 17.02
CA ALA A 292 -0.76 -4.71 16.26
C ALA A 292 -1.40 -6.08 16.57
N GLY A 293 -2.73 -6.12 16.54
CA GLY A 293 -3.48 -7.36 16.77
C GLY A 293 -3.46 -8.34 15.60
N ASP A 294 -2.90 -7.94 14.48
CA ASP A 294 -2.64 -8.70 13.24
C ASP A 294 -1.29 -8.21 12.66
N ASN A 295 -1.17 -8.03 11.35
CA ASN A 295 0.06 -7.52 10.72
C ASN A 295 0.46 -6.13 11.23
N GLY A 296 1.76 -5.89 11.42
CA GLY A 296 2.27 -4.57 11.78
C GLY A 296 2.02 -3.56 10.67
N ILE A 297 2.56 -3.79 9.47
CA ILE A 297 2.27 -3.03 8.26
C ILE A 297 1.65 -3.97 7.23
N PHE A 298 0.45 -3.64 6.76
CA PHE A 298 -0.22 -4.38 5.70
C PHE A 298 -0.27 -3.55 4.43
N VAL A 299 0.31 -4.04 3.34
CA VAL A 299 0.40 -3.33 2.06
C VAL A 299 -0.50 -4.00 1.03
N SER A 300 -1.53 -3.30 0.59
CA SER A 300 -2.40 -3.74 -0.50
C SER A 300 -2.37 -2.80 -1.71
N GLY A 301 -1.70 -1.65 -1.59
CA GLY A 301 -1.41 -0.75 -2.70
C GLY A 301 -0.16 -1.15 -3.48
N SER A 302 0.12 -0.46 -4.58
CA SER A 302 1.22 -0.76 -5.50
C SER A 302 2.19 0.42 -5.65
N HIS A 303 3.42 0.13 -6.09
CA HIS A 303 4.44 1.15 -6.32
C HIS A 303 4.86 1.96 -5.09
N ASN A 304 4.65 1.43 -3.88
CA ASN A 304 5.05 2.09 -2.64
C ASN A 304 6.54 1.82 -2.32
N VAL A 305 7.13 2.71 -1.55
CA VAL A 305 8.43 2.53 -0.91
C VAL A 305 8.23 2.53 0.60
N ILE A 306 8.70 1.49 1.27
CA ILE A 306 8.69 1.39 2.73
C ILE A 306 10.15 1.29 3.16
N GLU A 307 10.69 2.37 3.75
CA GLU A 307 12.12 2.55 4.00
C GLU A 307 12.42 2.79 5.47
N GLY A 308 13.46 2.11 5.99
CA GLY A 308 13.96 2.34 7.34
C GLY A 308 12.92 2.11 8.43
N THR A 309 11.89 1.29 8.18
CA THR A 309 10.83 0.98 9.14
C THR A 309 11.23 -0.17 10.04
N VAL A 310 10.68 -0.18 11.26
CA VAL A 310 10.80 -1.31 12.19
C VAL A 310 9.41 -1.84 12.51
N THR A 311 9.17 -3.14 12.32
CA THR A 311 7.93 -3.82 12.72
C THR A 311 8.23 -4.87 13.77
N ARG A 312 7.57 -4.79 14.95
CA ARG A 312 7.90 -5.68 16.06
C ARG A 312 6.74 -5.96 17.01
N PHE A 313 6.77 -7.11 17.64
CA PHE A 313 5.79 -7.52 18.66
C PHE A 313 4.34 -7.55 18.14
N ASN A 314 4.14 -7.67 16.83
CA ASN A 314 2.81 -7.76 16.23
C ASN A 314 2.30 -9.20 16.31
N ARG A 315 0.97 -9.39 16.18
CA ARG A 315 0.29 -10.68 16.38
C ARG A 315 0.13 -11.50 15.09
N ASP A 316 0.77 -11.08 14.02
CA ASP A 316 0.97 -11.76 12.75
C ASP A 316 2.25 -11.19 12.11
N THR A 317 2.47 -11.40 10.82
CA THR A 317 3.66 -10.94 10.08
C THR A 317 3.94 -9.45 10.31
N GLY A 318 5.20 -9.10 10.56
CA GLY A 318 5.61 -7.72 10.77
C GLY A 318 5.24 -6.81 9.61
N LEU A 319 5.59 -7.17 8.35
CA LEU A 319 5.16 -6.46 7.15
C LEU A 319 4.70 -7.46 6.08
N GLN A 320 3.44 -7.37 5.68
CA GLN A 320 2.84 -8.26 4.69
C GLN A 320 2.30 -7.53 3.47
N LEU A 321 2.59 -8.06 2.26
CA LEU A 321 1.97 -7.65 1.00
C LEU A 321 0.94 -8.70 0.59
N SER A 322 -0.34 -8.29 0.53
CA SER A 322 -1.45 -9.15 0.10
C SER A 322 -2.63 -8.29 -0.34
N ARG A 323 -3.58 -8.89 -1.08
CA ARG A 323 -4.78 -8.16 -1.55
C ARG A 323 -5.56 -7.55 -0.39
N ARG A 324 -6.22 -6.44 -0.66
CA ARG A 324 -7.00 -5.68 0.31
C ARG A 324 -8.18 -6.48 0.89
N VAL A 325 -8.97 -7.08 0.02
CA VAL A 325 -10.14 -7.91 0.38
C VAL A 325 -10.19 -9.16 -0.50
N SER A 326 -10.99 -10.14 -0.12
CA SER A 326 -11.07 -11.42 -0.81
C SER A 326 -11.54 -11.33 -2.27
N SER A 327 -12.30 -10.31 -2.61
CA SER A 327 -12.78 -10.04 -3.97
C SER A 327 -11.81 -9.25 -4.85
N THR A 328 -10.71 -8.71 -4.31
CA THR A 328 -9.72 -7.98 -5.11
C THR A 328 -9.16 -8.87 -6.21
N PRO A 329 -9.32 -8.49 -7.51
CA PRO A 329 -8.84 -9.30 -8.62
C PRO A 329 -7.31 -9.34 -8.66
N GLU A 330 -6.74 -10.39 -9.27
CA GLU A 330 -5.28 -10.59 -9.37
C GLU A 330 -4.55 -9.38 -10.01
N SER A 331 -5.20 -8.68 -10.95
CA SER A 331 -4.64 -7.49 -11.59
C SER A 331 -4.45 -6.29 -10.66
N GLU A 332 -5.07 -6.31 -9.48
CA GLU A 332 -5.00 -5.26 -8.46
C GLU A 332 -4.25 -5.72 -7.19
N TRP A 333 -3.64 -6.90 -7.23
CA TRP A 333 -2.80 -7.33 -6.11
C TRP A 333 -1.59 -6.42 -5.96
N PRO A 334 -1.09 -6.20 -4.72
CA PRO A 334 0.03 -5.30 -4.46
C PRO A 334 1.26 -5.66 -5.28
N ALA A 335 1.71 -4.76 -6.14
CA ALA A 335 2.78 -4.99 -7.10
C ALA A 335 3.80 -3.83 -7.11
N HIS A 336 5.04 -4.14 -7.51
CA HIS A 336 6.10 -3.13 -7.67
C HIS A 336 6.40 -2.29 -6.42
N ASN A 337 6.19 -2.83 -5.23
CA ASN A 337 6.57 -2.20 -3.99
C ASN A 337 8.04 -2.49 -3.67
N LEU A 338 8.72 -1.53 -3.05
CA LEU A 338 10.08 -1.64 -2.56
C LEU A 338 10.09 -1.54 -1.04
N ILE A 339 10.52 -2.61 -0.37
CA ILE A 339 10.82 -2.64 1.06
C ILE A 339 12.34 -2.50 1.19
N LEU A 340 12.77 -1.35 1.71
CA LEU A 340 14.17 -0.92 1.70
C LEU A 340 14.67 -0.69 3.13
N SER A 341 15.78 -1.31 3.51
CA SER A 341 16.44 -1.09 4.81
C SER A 341 15.49 -1.21 6.00
N ALA A 342 14.50 -2.12 5.89
CA ALA A 342 13.49 -2.36 6.90
C ALA A 342 13.94 -3.48 7.86
N GLU A 343 13.52 -3.38 9.13
CA GLU A 343 13.76 -4.38 10.17
C GLU A 343 12.43 -4.97 10.65
N SER A 344 12.39 -6.28 10.86
CA SER A 344 11.20 -6.95 11.38
C SER A 344 11.60 -8.03 12.40
N HIS A 345 11.11 -7.87 13.66
CA HIS A 345 11.54 -8.78 14.72
C HIS A 345 10.51 -8.98 15.83
N ASP A 346 10.64 -10.09 16.55
CA ASP A 346 9.81 -10.45 17.71
C ASP A 346 8.30 -10.43 17.42
N ASN A 347 7.88 -10.67 16.17
CA ASN A 347 6.48 -10.84 15.85
C ASN A 347 6.01 -12.24 16.29
N VAL A 348 4.84 -12.32 16.92
CA VAL A 348 4.35 -13.55 17.54
C VAL A 348 2.83 -13.53 17.68
N ASP A 349 2.17 -14.49 17.06
CA ASP A 349 0.76 -14.84 17.22
C ASP A 349 0.54 -15.85 18.35
N SER A 350 -0.71 -16.06 18.73
CA SER A 350 -1.04 -16.87 19.91
C SER A 350 -0.77 -18.38 19.73
N ASP A 351 -0.76 -18.90 18.51
CA ASP A 351 -0.46 -20.29 18.17
C ASP A 351 0.98 -20.51 17.70
N GLY A 352 1.72 -19.44 17.41
CA GLY A 352 3.14 -19.47 17.09
C GLY A 352 3.44 -20.06 15.72
N GLU A 353 2.58 -19.83 14.73
CA GLU A 353 2.66 -20.47 13.40
C GLU A 353 2.72 -19.48 12.23
N ASP A 354 2.10 -18.27 12.33
CA ASP A 354 1.87 -17.39 11.19
C ASP A 354 2.65 -16.06 11.22
N ALA A 355 3.29 -15.71 12.34
CA ALA A 355 3.94 -14.41 12.53
C ALA A 355 5.38 -14.39 11.99
N ASP A 356 5.51 -14.09 10.71
CA ASP A 356 6.77 -13.92 10.00
C ASP A 356 7.39 -12.52 10.22
N GLY A 357 8.66 -12.36 9.80
CA GLY A 357 9.25 -11.04 9.65
C GLY A 357 8.62 -10.27 8.49
N PHE A 358 8.75 -10.81 7.30
CA PHE A 358 8.24 -10.26 6.05
C PHE A 358 7.46 -11.31 5.26
N ALA A 359 6.36 -10.91 4.63
CA ALA A 359 5.63 -11.78 3.73
C ALA A 359 5.19 -11.05 2.45
N ALA A 360 5.31 -11.76 1.33
CA ALA A 360 4.58 -11.44 0.10
C ALA A 360 3.87 -12.73 -0.30
N LYS A 361 2.76 -13.03 0.39
CA LYS A 361 2.13 -14.36 0.36
C LYS A 361 0.68 -14.34 -0.08
N LEU A 362 0.20 -15.47 -0.56
CA LEU A 362 -1.18 -15.80 -0.93
C LEU A 362 -1.71 -15.02 -2.15
N THR A 363 -1.62 -13.71 -2.17
CA THR A 363 -2.23 -12.82 -3.18
C THR A 363 -1.40 -11.57 -3.40
N SER A 364 -0.12 -11.75 -3.69
CA SER A 364 0.84 -10.69 -3.99
C SER A 364 1.11 -10.65 -5.50
N GLY A 365 1.08 -9.46 -6.09
CA GLY A 365 1.37 -9.20 -7.50
C GLY A 365 2.87 -9.20 -7.81
N PRO A 366 3.27 -9.01 -9.08
CA PRO A 366 4.66 -9.10 -9.51
C PRO A 366 5.50 -7.86 -9.14
N GLY A 367 6.84 -8.04 -9.14
CA GLY A 367 7.81 -6.95 -9.07
C GLY A 367 7.99 -6.34 -7.68
N ASN A 368 7.54 -7.00 -6.62
CA ASN A 368 7.85 -6.60 -5.26
C ASN A 368 9.30 -6.96 -4.92
N VAL A 369 10.00 -6.03 -4.27
CA VAL A 369 11.43 -6.15 -3.95
C VAL A 369 11.65 -5.89 -2.47
N PHE A 370 12.41 -6.78 -1.81
CA PHE A 370 12.99 -6.55 -0.50
C PHE A 370 14.49 -6.36 -0.66
N ARG A 371 15.03 -5.25 -0.19
CA ARG A 371 16.44 -4.91 -0.31
C ARG A 371 16.98 -4.36 0.99
N TYR A 372 18.14 -4.86 1.41
CA TYR A 372 18.79 -4.49 2.68
C TYR A 372 17.89 -4.69 3.90
N ALA A 373 16.90 -5.59 3.80
CA ALA A 373 15.96 -5.85 4.87
C ALA A 373 16.51 -6.90 5.85
N VAL A 374 16.13 -6.78 7.12
CA VAL A 374 16.58 -7.67 8.20
C VAL A 374 15.37 -8.25 8.92
N ALA A 375 15.24 -9.57 8.93
CA ALA A 375 14.24 -10.31 9.71
C ALA A 375 14.91 -11.17 10.75
N HIS A 376 14.55 -10.99 12.02
CA HIS A 376 15.16 -11.80 13.08
C HIS A 376 14.24 -12.03 14.28
N ASN A 377 14.47 -13.12 14.96
CA ASN A 377 13.72 -13.46 16.18
C ASN A 377 12.19 -13.40 16.00
N ASN A 378 11.67 -13.64 14.78
CA ASN A 378 10.24 -13.84 14.59
C ASN A 378 9.88 -15.28 14.96
N ILE A 379 8.63 -15.50 15.40
CA ILE A 379 8.25 -16.82 15.92
C ILE A 379 8.20 -17.88 14.81
N ASP A 380 7.84 -17.50 13.59
CA ASP A 380 7.82 -18.37 12.42
C ASP A 380 8.99 -18.05 11.47
N ASP A 381 8.76 -17.63 10.24
CA ASP A 381 9.79 -17.46 9.23
C ASP A 381 10.38 -16.03 9.19
N GLY A 382 11.59 -15.86 8.68
CA GLY A 382 12.11 -14.54 8.35
C GLY A 382 11.37 -13.93 7.16
N TRP A 383 11.21 -14.70 6.07
CA TRP A 383 10.39 -14.39 4.89
C TRP A 383 9.45 -15.54 4.58
N ASP A 384 8.18 -15.23 4.33
CA ASP A 384 7.21 -16.17 3.79
C ASP A 384 6.63 -15.72 2.43
N LEU A 385 6.89 -16.50 1.37
CA LEU A 385 6.35 -16.31 0.03
C LEU A 385 5.32 -17.41 -0.31
N TYR A 386 4.48 -17.79 0.64
CA TYR A 386 3.57 -18.92 0.52
C TYR A 386 2.50 -18.72 -0.54
N THR A 387 2.25 -19.76 -1.32
CA THR A 387 1.19 -19.86 -2.32
C THR A 387 0.14 -20.88 -1.90
N LYS A 388 -1.13 -20.66 -2.28
CA LYS A 388 -2.24 -21.60 -2.08
C LYS A 388 -2.93 -21.94 -3.39
N SER A 389 -3.38 -23.18 -3.54
CA SER A 389 -4.14 -23.65 -4.70
C SER A 389 -5.49 -22.94 -4.88
N GLU A 390 -6.05 -22.39 -3.80
CA GLU A 390 -7.29 -21.62 -3.83
C GLU A 390 -7.13 -20.24 -4.48
N THR A 391 -5.94 -19.65 -4.39
CA THR A 391 -5.64 -18.32 -4.96
C THR A 391 -4.70 -18.39 -6.15
N GLY A 392 -4.01 -19.51 -6.36
CA GLY A 392 -3.05 -19.69 -7.44
C GLY A 392 -1.66 -19.10 -7.12
N PRO A 393 -0.83 -18.91 -8.16
CA PRO A 393 0.52 -18.38 -8.00
C PRO A 393 0.50 -16.90 -7.61
N ILE A 394 1.45 -16.50 -6.80
CA ILE A 394 1.79 -15.07 -6.58
C ILE A 394 2.72 -14.59 -7.70
N GLY A 395 2.91 -13.27 -7.81
CA GLY A 395 3.94 -12.68 -8.65
C GLY A 395 5.35 -13.01 -8.14
N ALA A 396 6.32 -13.06 -9.05
CA ALA A 396 7.71 -13.26 -8.67
C ALA A 396 8.21 -12.11 -7.80
N VAL A 397 8.85 -12.45 -6.68
CA VAL A 397 9.45 -11.55 -5.70
C VAL A 397 10.97 -11.57 -5.84
N THR A 398 11.60 -10.42 -5.65
CA THR A 398 13.07 -10.31 -5.56
C THR A 398 13.48 -9.99 -4.12
N ILE A 399 14.45 -10.74 -3.57
CA ILE A 399 15.08 -10.48 -2.28
C ILE A 399 16.57 -10.27 -2.53
N GLU A 400 17.08 -9.10 -2.16
CA GLU A 400 18.47 -8.71 -2.43
C GLU A 400 19.17 -8.24 -1.15
N ASP A 401 20.43 -8.65 -0.98
CA ASP A 401 21.35 -8.13 0.05
C ASP A 401 20.71 -8.04 1.45
N SER A 402 19.90 -9.05 1.82
CA SER A 402 19.05 -9.07 3.02
C SER A 402 19.54 -10.12 4.02
N LEU A 403 19.10 -10.00 5.28
CA LEU A 403 19.55 -10.86 6.37
C LEU A 403 18.35 -11.49 7.11
N ALA A 404 18.35 -12.82 7.24
CA ALA A 404 17.44 -13.58 8.09
C ALA A 404 18.22 -14.33 9.19
N TYR A 405 17.99 -14.02 10.47
CA TYR A 405 18.71 -14.72 11.52
C TYR A 405 17.86 -15.00 12.77
N GLU A 406 18.16 -16.13 13.43
CA GLU A 406 17.52 -16.54 14.69
C GLU A 406 15.98 -16.56 14.64
N ASN A 407 15.34 -16.70 13.44
CA ASN A 407 13.89 -16.88 13.35
C ASN A 407 13.49 -18.28 13.87
N GLY A 408 12.30 -18.37 14.48
CA GLY A 408 11.82 -19.51 15.24
C GLY A 408 12.12 -19.41 16.73
N THR A 409 12.84 -18.38 17.17
CA THR A 409 13.14 -18.12 18.59
C THR A 409 13.11 -16.62 18.83
N LEU A 410 12.19 -16.16 19.68
CA LEU A 410 12.09 -14.74 20.04
C LEU A 410 13.33 -14.28 20.83
N SER A 411 13.56 -12.98 20.90
CA SER A 411 14.69 -12.40 21.63
C SER A 411 14.70 -12.71 23.15
N ASP A 412 13.53 -13.07 23.71
CA ASP A 412 13.40 -13.52 25.10
C ASP A 412 13.70 -15.03 25.29
N GLY A 413 13.98 -15.75 24.20
CA GLY A 413 14.24 -17.20 24.19
C GLY A 413 13.00 -18.08 24.04
N SER A 414 11.81 -17.52 23.89
CA SER A 414 10.59 -18.26 23.58
C SER A 414 10.67 -18.85 22.17
N GLN A 415 10.13 -20.06 21.98
CA GLN A 415 10.18 -20.77 20.70
C GLN A 415 8.78 -21.06 20.19
N ALA A 416 8.67 -21.18 18.86
CA ALA A 416 7.45 -21.55 18.17
C ALA A 416 6.88 -22.89 18.63
N GLY A 417 5.56 -22.99 18.63
CA GLY A 417 4.84 -24.26 18.75
C GLY A 417 4.95 -25.07 17.46
N ASP A 418 4.22 -24.65 16.45
CA ASP A 418 4.09 -25.35 15.16
C ASP A 418 4.71 -24.60 13.97
N GLY A 419 5.33 -23.42 14.18
CA GLY A 419 5.95 -22.58 13.15
C GLY A 419 7.08 -23.28 12.37
N ASP A 420 7.25 -22.84 11.13
CA ASP A 420 8.23 -23.42 10.19
C ASP A 420 9.68 -23.01 10.47
N ARG A 421 9.91 -21.82 11.01
CA ARG A 421 11.18 -21.31 11.56
C ARG A 421 12.32 -21.21 10.53
N ASN A 422 12.00 -20.93 9.26
CA ASN A 422 13.02 -20.78 8.22
C ASN A 422 13.57 -19.34 8.17
N GLY A 423 14.73 -19.16 7.55
CA GLY A 423 15.18 -17.83 7.16
C GLY A 423 14.37 -17.30 5.99
N PHE A 424 14.35 -18.05 4.88
CA PHE A 424 13.64 -17.69 3.66
C PHE A 424 12.80 -18.87 3.14
N LYS A 425 11.47 -18.78 3.27
CA LYS A 425 10.49 -19.75 2.78
C LYS A 425 9.93 -19.26 1.45
N LEU A 426 10.22 -19.97 0.35
CA LEU A 426 10.10 -19.48 -1.01
C LEU A 426 8.95 -20.13 -1.80
N GLY A 427 7.85 -20.48 -1.15
CA GLY A 427 6.70 -21.05 -1.85
C GLY A 427 5.75 -21.88 -1.00
N GLY A 428 4.84 -22.60 -1.66
CA GLY A 428 3.87 -23.50 -1.03
C GLY A 428 3.04 -24.28 -2.06
N GLU A 429 2.47 -25.39 -1.63
CA GLU A 429 1.44 -26.18 -2.32
C GLU A 429 1.77 -26.60 -3.77
N ASP A 430 3.04 -26.91 -4.06
CA ASP A 430 3.53 -27.33 -5.38
C ASP A 430 3.23 -26.33 -6.53
N ILE A 431 3.12 -25.04 -6.22
CA ILE A 431 2.91 -23.97 -7.18
C ILE A 431 4.23 -23.32 -7.56
N GLY A 432 4.59 -23.37 -8.86
CA GLY A 432 5.85 -22.81 -9.37
C GLY A 432 5.82 -21.30 -9.50
N VAL A 433 6.76 -20.60 -8.83
CA VAL A 433 7.01 -19.17 -8.96
C VAL A 433 8.52 -18.93 -9.08
N ASP A 434 8.95 -18.12 -10.03
CA ASP A 434 10.36 -17.90 -10.36
C ASP A 434 10.93 -16.71 -9.55
N HIS A 435 11.05 -16.85 -8.24
CA HIS A 435 11.64 -15.83 -7.36
C HIS A 435 13.13 -15.62 -7.63
N VAL A 436 13.65 -14.45 -7.25
CA VAL A 436 15.07 -14.11 -7.30
C VAL A 436 15.56 -13.82 -5.90
N ILE A 437 16.55 -14.57 -5.42
CA ILE A 437 17.19 -14.36 -4.14
C ILE A 437 18.69 -14.24 -4.36
N THR A 438 19.25 -13.08 -4.08
CA THR A 438 20.66 -12.78 -4.33
C THR A 438 21.30 -11.97 -3.20
N GLY A 439 22.59 -12.21 -2.95
CA GLY A 439 23.36 -11.42 -1.98
C GLY A 439 22.87 -11.52 -0.52
N SER A 440 22.02 -12.50 -0.19
CA SER A 440 21.35 -12.59 1.11
C SER A 440 22.00 -13.58 2.06
N ILE A 441 21.82 -13.35 3.36
CA ILE A 441 22.44 -14.17 4.42
C ILE A 441 21.34 -14.80 5.28
N ALA A 442 21.42 -16.12 5.50
CA ALA A 442 20.62 -16.84 6.48
C ALA A 442 21.52 -17.39 7.60
N TYR A 443 21.27 -17.01 8.86
CA TYR A 443 22.12 -17.36 9.98
C TYR A 443 21.31 -17.87 11.18
N ASP A 444 21.63 -19.07 11.66
CA ASP A 444 21.13 -19.66 12.92
C ASP A 444 19.58 -19.66 13.06
N ASN A 445 18.85 -19.88 11.94
CA ASN A 445 17.40 -20.03 11.96
C ASN A 445 17.00 -21.44 12.44
N GLY A 446 15.83 -21.55 13.04
CA GLY A 446 15.36 -22.76 13.73
C GLY A 446 15.07 -23.97 12.82
N LYS A 447 15.15 -23.84 11.49
CA LYS A 447 14.97 -24.96 10.55
C LYS A 447 15.88 -24.83 9.32
N HIS A 448 15.43 -24.19 8.25
CA HIS A 448 16.23 -24.03 7.03
C HIS A 448 16.68 -22.58 6.83
N GLY A 449 17.87 -22.38 6.24
CA GLY A 449 18.29 -21.05 5.80
C GLY A 449 17.48 -20.58 4.61
N PHE A 450 17.53 -21.33 3.51
CA PHE A 450 16.75 -21.11 2.30
C PHE A 450 16.00 -22.38 1.94
N THR A 451 14.67 -22.31 1.82
CA THR A 451 13.86 -23.46 1.42
C THR A 451 12.93 -23.14 0.25
N TYR A 452 12.86 -24.04 -0.73
CA TYR A 452 11.92 -23.93 -1.84
C TYR A 452 10.45 -24.10 -1.38
N ASN A 453 10.24 -24.74 -0.24
CA ASN A 453 8.95 -25.01 0.37
C ASN A 453 7.86 -25.44 -0.62
N SER A 454 8.13 -26.54 -1.36
CA SER A 454 7.25 -27.05 -2.43
C SER A 454 7.02 -26.09 -3.62
N ASN A 455 7.95 -25.18 -3.91
CA ASN A 455 7.93 -24.35 -5.12
C ASN A 455 8.79 -25.00 -6.24
N PRO A 456 8.21 -25.67 -7.24
CA PRO A 456 8.97 -26.31 -8.33
C PRO A 456 9.42 -25.34 -9.44
N GLY A 457 9.31 -24.03 -9.24
CA GLY A 457 9.67 -23.00 -10.21
C GLY A 457 11.16 -22.94 -10.54
N SER A 458 11.51 -22.02 -11.45
CA SER A 458 12.89 -21.77 -11.91
C SER A 458 13.49 -20.57 -11.18
N MET A 459 13.61 -20.67 -9.86
CA MET A 459 14.16 -19.58 -9.04
C MET A 459 15.64 -19.32 -9.36
N THR A 460 16.05 -18.06 -9.22
CA THR A 460 17.48 -17.66 -9.23
C THR A 460 17.97 -17.51 -7.79
N VAL A 461 18.93 -18.35 -7.41
CA VAL A 461 19.51 -18.38 -6.05
C VAL A 461 21.02 -18.17 -6.21
N SER A 462 21.49 -16.93 -6.02
CA SER A 462 22.88 -16.59 -6.31
C SER A 462 23.53 -15.70 -5.24
N ASP A 463 24.83 -15.91 -5.04
CA ASP A 463 25.61 -15.06 -4.15
C ASP A 463 25.09 -15.03 -2.69
N ASN A 464 24.43 -16.10 -2.25
CA ASN A 464 23.89 -16.18 -0.89
C ASN A 464 24.83 -16.95 0.04
N VAL A 465 24.75 -16.58 1.32
CA VAL A 465 25.48 -17.24 2.42
C VAL A 465 24.49 -17.80 3.43
N SER A 466 24.67 -19.07 3.81
CA SER A 466 23.80 -19.73 4.77
C SER A 466 24.65 -20.49 5.81
N ILE A 467 24.41 -20.20 7.10
CA ILE A 467 25.29 -20.64 8.18
C ILE A 467 24.47 -21.10 9.38
N GLY A 468 24.79 -22.29 9.92
CA GLY A 468 24.35 -22.72 11.26
C GLY A 468 22.87 -23.02 11.40
N ASN A 469 22.07 -23.03 10.31
CA ASN A 469 20.64 -23.30 10.43
C ASN A 469 20.39 -24.76 10.88
N GLU A 470 19.38 -24.96 11.73
CA GLU A 470 19.22 -26.18 12.53
C GLU A 470 19.05 -27.44 11.67
N GLU A 471 18.34 -27.38 10.53
CA GLU A 471 18.23 -28.53 9.64
C GLU A 471 19.14 -28.43 8.42
N ARG A 472 18.88 -27.51 7.49
CA ARG A 472 19.67 -27.33 6.26
C ARG A 472 19.86 -25.86 5.95
N ASN A 473 21.04 -25.53 5.48
CA ASN A 473 21.29 -24.20 4.97
C ASN A 473 20.55 -23.96 3.63
N PHE A 474 20.52 -24.95 2.74
CA PHE A 474 19.77 -24.92 1.50
C PHE A 474 18.93 -26.21 1.36
N ASN A 475 17.63 -26.06 1.18
CA ASN A 475 16.67 -27.16 1.06
C ASN A 475 15.80 -27.00 -0.20
N PHE A 476 16.24 -27.56 -1.32
CA PHE A 476 15.55 -27.54 -2.61
C PHE A 476 15.36 -28.96 -3.13
N ASP A 477 14.15 -29.50 -2.97
CA ASP A 477 13.80 -30.90 -3.20
C ASP A 477 13.25 -31.18 -4.58
N ASP A 478 12.81 -30.14 -5.31
CA ASP A 478 12.22 -30.23 -6.64
C ASP A 478 12.47 -28.92 -7.43
N GLY A 479 12.08 -28.90 -8.69
CA GLY A 479 12.11 -27.73 -9.55
C GLY A 479 13.36 -27.61 -10.42
N SER A 480 13.51 -26.44 -11.04
CA SER A 480 14.57 -26.14 -12.00
C SER A 480 15.38 -24.90 -11.63
N SER A 481 15.45 -24.58 -10.34
CA SER A 481 16.18 -23.44 -9.80
C SER A 481 17.66 -23.42 -10.23
N VAL A 482 18.22 -22.23 -10.39
CA VAL A 482 19.59 -21.98 -10.82
C VAL A 482 20.42 -21.46 -9.65
N PHE A 483 21.46 -22.19 -9.27
CA PHE A 483 22.33 -21.87 -8.14
C PHE A 483 23.69 -21.41 -8.62
N ARG A 484 24.15 -20.22 -8.19
CA ARG A 484 25.46 -19.66 -8.53
C ARG A 484 26.09 -19.03 -7.28
N ASN A 485 27.36 -19.31 -7.08
CA ASN A 485 28.21 -18.67 -6.06
C ASN A 485 27.69 -18.69 -4.61
N ASN A 486 26.78 -19.62 -4.27
CA ASN A 486 26.28 -19.75 -2.90
C ASN A 486 27.32 -20.41 -1.98
N THR A 487 27.27 -20.06 -0.69
CA THR A 487 28.15 -20.61 0.37
C THR A 487 27.31 -21.15 1.53
N SER A 488 27.58 -22.39 1.91
CA SER A 488 26.95 -23.07 3.04
C SER A 488 27.97 -23.51 4.05
N CYS A 489 27.76 -23.16 5.32
CA CYS A 489 28.68 -23.46 6.43
C CYS A 489 27.90 -23.97 7.65
N ASP A 490 28.47 -24.94 8.39
CA ASP A 490 27.94 -25.43 9.67
C ASP A 490 26.46 -25.82 9.65
N SER A 491 25.97 -26.39 8.56
CA SER A 491 24.58 -26.82 8.39
C SER A 491 24.27 -28.03 9.29
N GLY A 492 23.06 -28.07 9.87
CA GLY A 492 22.63 -29.21 10.70
C GLY A 492 22.56 -30.55 9.94
N SER A 493 22.28 -30.49 8.63
CA SER A 493 22.27 -31.65 7.73
C SER A 493 22.84 -31.28 6.36
N ASN A 494 23.13 -32.28 5.52
CA ASN A 494 23.57 -32.01 4.14
C ASN A 494 22.55 -31.18 3.37
N ASP A 495 23.05 -30.19 2.66
CA ASP A 495 22.23 -29.41 1.77
C ASP A 495 21.56 -30.29 0.71
N ARG A 496 20.36 -29.92 0.30
CA ARG A 496 19.61 -30.63 -0.69
C ARG A 496 19.36 -29.69 -1.89
N ILE A 497 19.93 -30.03 -3.03
CA ILE A 497 19.97 -29.17 -4.21
C ILE A 497 19.46 -29.97 -5.42
N ILE A 498 18.22 -29.67 -5.83
CA ILE A 498 17.65 -30.08 -7.11
C ILE A 498 17.57 -28.85 -8.01
N GLY A 499 18.15 -28.92 -9.19
CA GLY A 499 18.24 -27.82 -10.15
C GLY A 499 19.61 -27.71 -10.81
N SER A 500 19.92 -26.54 -11.38
CA SER A 500 21.17 -26.26 -12.10
C SER A 500 22.20 -25.59 -11.20
N ALA A 501 23.06 -26.37 -10.56
CA ALA A 501 24.20 -25.90 -9.77
C ALA A 501 25.51 -26.17 -10.47
N ASP A 502 26.46 -25.22 -10.43
CA ASP A 502 27.81 -25.38 -10.94
C ASP A 502 28.87 -25.34 -9.83
N SER A 503 30.15 -25.42 -10.20
CA SER A 503 31.27 -25.44 -9.27
C SER A 503 31.56 -24.08 -8.60
N SER A 504 30.82 -23.03 -8.92
CA SER A 504 30.90 -21.77 -8.18
C SER A 504 30.29 -21.87 -6.78
N ASN A 505 29.40 -22.84 -6.54
CA ASN A 505 28.76 -23.04 -5.25
C ASN A 505 29.66 -23.86 -4.30
N GLN A 506 29.54 -23.56 -2.99
CA GLN A 506 30.10 -24.37 -1.91
C GLN A 506 28.99 -24.82 -0.97
N PHE A 507 28.32 -25.90 -1.30
CA PHE A 507 27.27 -26.49 -0.47
C PHE A 507 27.81 -27.40 0.62
N TRP A 508 27.10 -27.49 1.76
CA TRP A 508 27.45 -28.37 2.88
C TRP A 508 27.19 -29.83 2.54
N SER A 509 28.22 -30.65 2.74
CA SER A 509 28.16 -32.10 2.57
C SER A 509 28.83 -32.86 3.73
N GLY A 510 28.73 -32.32 4.95
CA GLY A 510 29.26 -32.91 6.18
C GLY A 510 30.54 -32.24 6.71
N SER A 511 31.04 -31.20 6.06
CA SER A 511 32.17 -30.40 6.56
C SER A 511 32.22 -29.04 5.88
N ASN A 512 32.78 -28.05 6.58
CA ASN A 512 33.03 -26.72 6.04
C ASN A 512 33.99 -26.72 4.86
N GLY A 513 33.65 -26.01 3.84
CA GLY A 513 34.55 -25.68 2.73
C GLY A 513 35.44 -24.46 3.07
N SER A 514 36.32 -24.10 2.14
CA SER A 514 37.34 -23.07 2.36
C SER A 514 36.79 -21.67 2.59
N ARG A 515 35.59 -21.38 2.10
CA ARG A 515 34.95 -20.02 2.25
C ARG A 515 34.47 -19.79 3.67
N CYS A 516 34.15 -20.85 4.43
CA CYS A 516 33.56 -20.73 5.77
C CYS A 516 34.44 -19.98 6.76
N SER A 517 35.77 -19.99 6.58
CA SER A 517 36.67 -19.21 7.43
C SER A 517 36.48 -17.67 7.34
N SER A 518 35.76 -17.20 6.35
CA SER A 518 35.40 -15.77 6.23
C SER A 518 34.23 -15.39 7.13
N TYR A 519 33.53 -16.37 7.67
CA TYR A 519 32.32 -16.18 8.50
C TYR A 519 32.52 -16.66 9.94
N ASP A 520 33.78 -16.72 10.39
CA ASP A 520 34.12 -17.08 11.76
C ASP A 520 33.77 -15.93 12.73
N GLY A 521 33.18 -16.27 13.88
CA GLY A 521 32.86 -15.34 14.95
C GLY A 521 31.37 -14.97 15.00
N GLY A 522 31.01 -14.04 15.89
CA GLY A 522 29.63 -13.61 16.07
C GLY A 522 29.15 -12.74 14.93
N LEU A 523 27.88 -12.91 14.54
CA LEU A 523 27.15 -12.01 13.64
C LEU A 523 26.95 -10.66 14.33
N ASP A 524 27.14 -9.57 13.59
CA ASP A 524 26.71 -8.23 13.93
C ASP A 524 26.32 -7.50 12.63
N TRP A 525 25.39 -6.55 12.72
CA TRP A 525 24.94 -5.81 11.55
C TRP A 525 24.55 -4.36 11.88
N SER A 526 24.52 -3.50 10.87
CA SER A 526 24.07 -2.11 10.97
C SER A 526 23.70 -1.59 9.59
N TYR A 527 22.95 -0.51 9.55
CA TYR A 527 22.79 0.27 8.33
C TYR A 527 23.86 1.35 8.21
N ALA A 528 24.45 1.47 7.03
CA ALA A 528 25.27 2.61 6.67
C ALA A 528 24.39 3.86 6.46
N SER A 529 25.01 5.04 6.35
CA SER A 529 24.27 6.31 6.19
C SER A 529 23.47 6.43 4.89
N ASP A 530 23.69 5.55 3.94
CA ASP A 530 22.97 5.46 2.67
C ASP A 530 21.91 4.34 2.67
N GLY A 531 21.61 3.76 3.84
CA GLY A 531 20.65 2.67 4.00
C GLY A 531 21.20 1.28 3.65
N THR A 532 22.41 1.16 3.13
CA THR A 532 23.03 -0.13 2.80
C THR A 532 23.22 -0.98 4.05
N LEU A 533 22.79 -2.25 4.00
CA LEU A 533 23.03 -3.22 5.07
C LEU A 533 24.51 -3.61 5.12
N VAL A 534 25.10 -3.50 6.28
CA VAL A 534 26.48 -3.92 6.57
C VAL A 534 26.45 -5.09 7.55
N VAL A 535 26.89 -6.26 7.12
CA VAL A 535 26.97 -7.45 7.97
C VAL A 535 28.44 -7.76 8.27
N THR A 536 28.73 -8.13 9.50
CA THR A 536 30.07 -8.55 9.92
C THR A 536 30.04 -9.88 10.68
N PHE A 537 31.07 -10.67 10.54
CA PHE A 537 31.33 -11.84 11.39
C PHE A 537 32.67 -11.64 12.09
N GLY A 538 32.66 -11.75 13.44
CA GLY A 538 33.87 -11.48 14.24
C GLY A 538 34.45 -10.07 14.00
N GLY A 539 33.62 -9.10 13.64
CA GLY A 539 34.00 -7.74 13.32
C GLY A 539 34.60 -7.54 11.91
N GLN A 540 34.60 -8.56 11.06
CA GLN A 540 35.03 -8.45 9.66
C GLN A 540 33.81 -8.33 8.76
N ARG A 541 33.74 -7.24 7.96
CA ARG A 541 32.66 -7.06 6.97
C ARG A 541 32.69 -8.19 5.95
N VAL A 542 31.52 -8.75 5.69
CA VAL A 542 31.32 -9.77 4.65
C VAL A 542 30.43 -9.21 3.55
N THR A 543 30.70 -9.66 2.33
CA THR A 543 29.82 -9.53 1.18
C THR A 543 29.54 -10.94 0.70
N PRO A 544 28.29 -11.33 0.59
CA PRO A 544 27.88 -12.65 0.10
C PRO A 544 28.40 -12.99 -1.29
#